data_9ee50f4f8835fb4bf0e24ab8d99de1cb
#
_entry.id   9ee50f4f8835fb4bf0e24ab8d99de1cb
#
_cell.length_a   1.000
_cell.length_b   1.000
_cell.length_c   1.000
_cell.angle_alpha   90.00
_cell.angle_beta   90.00
_cell.angle_gamma   90.00
#
_symmetry.space_group_name_H-M   'P 1'
#
loop_
_entity.id
_entity.type
_entity.pdbx_description
1 polymer ?
#
loop_
_entity_poly.entity_id
_entity_poly.type
_entity_poly.pdbx_seq_one_letter_code
_entity_poly.pdbx_strand_id
1 'polypeptide(L)'
;MKLTNTNVVHEDGVKMLVYGASGSGKTTLIKTANNPIIISSESGLLSLADCDIPVIEIKTEADLKEAYEYTMESDHNFICLDSLSDIAETLLEEYKGKFTDGRQAYGKLGDVIGKYVRKFRNIKGKHVYITAKEGRNESNGVVVLAPMMPGTSLTNNIPYAFDLLLRLESNKKGERKLHTAASFTQVCKDRSNKLDKTEDADLTHIVSKITGSKKA
;
A
#
# COMPACT_ATOMS: atom_id res chain seq x y z
N MET A 1 23.64 -10.35 -18.20
CA MET A 1 22.39 -11.11 -17.91
C MET A 1 22.53 -11.72 -16.53
N LYS A 2 21.58 -11.51 -15.61
CA LYS A 2 21.58 -12.09 -14.26
C LYS A 2 20.55 -13.23 -14.23
N LEU A 3 20.98 -14.47 -14.00
CA LEU A 3 20.10 -15.61 -13.80
C LEU A 3 19.76 -15.72 -12.31
N THR A 4 18.50 -15.88 -11.95
CA THR A 4 18.03 -16.07 -10.58
C THR A 4 17.01 -17.21 -10.54
N ASN A 5 16.90 -17.88 -9.41
CA ASN A 5 15.92 -18.94 -9.19
C ASN A 5 14.67 -18.41 -8.48
N THR A 6 13.51 -19.03 -8.72
CA THR A 6 12.22 -18.59 -8.14
C THR A 6 12.15 -18.76 -6.61
N ASN A 7 12.97 -19.62 -6.00
CA ASN A 7 13.03 -19.80 -4.56
C ASN A 7 13.68 -18.63 -3.80
N VAL A 8 14.44 -17.77 -4.49
CA VAL A 8 15.10 -16.58 -3.91
C VAL A 8 14.10 -15.42 -3.68
N VAL A 9 12.92 -15.47 -4.29
CA VAL A 9 11.90 -14.40 -4.20
C VAL A 9 11.40 -14.19 -2.76
N HIS A 10 11.48 -15.20 -1.90
CA HIS A 10 11.09 -15.08 -0.48
C HIS A 10 12.02 -14.15 0.34
N GLU A 11 13.27 -13.96 -0.10
CA GLU A 11 14.25 -13.08 0.56
C GLU A 11 13.98 -11.59 0.27
N ASP A 12 13.20 -11.29 -0.76
CA ASP A 12 12.94 -9.90 -1.18
C ASP A 12 11.89 -9.18 -0.30
N GLY A 13 11.28 -9.85 0.69
CA GLY A 13 10.23 -9.32 1.55
C GLY A 13 8.85 -9.31 0.89
N VAL A 14 7.78 -9.21 1.69
CA VAL A 14 6.38 -9.22 1.24
C VAL A 14 5.95 -7.82 0.82
N LYS A 15 5.31 -7.70 -0.35
CA LYS A 15 4.83 -6.44 -0.93
C LYS A 15 3.32 -6.47 -1.06
N MET A 16 2.64 -5.63 -0.28
CA MET A 16 1.18 -5.66 -0.21
C MET A 16 0.55 -4.28 -0.40
N LEU A 17 -0.57 -4.27 -1.10
CA LEU A 17 -1.49 -3.14 -1.16
C LEU A 17 -2.75 -3.51 -0.38
N VAL A 18 -3.10 -2.72 0.63
CA VAL A 18 -4.29 -2.90 1.45
C VAL A 18 -5.22 -1.71 1.28
N TYR A 19 -6.45 -1.96 0.86
CA TYR A 19 -7.46 -0.93 0.74
C TYR A 19 -8.65 -1.20 1.67
N GLY A 20 -9.46 -0.20 1.91
CA GLY A 20 -10.64 -0.31 2.75
C GLY A 20 -11.27 1.05 3.01
N ALA A 21 -12.51 1.03 3.49
CA ALA A 21 -13.28 2.22 3.80
C ALA A 21 -12.56 3.14 4.79
N SER A 22 -12.96 4.41 4.84
CA SER A 22 -12.50 5.32 5.89
C SER A 22 -12.84 4.73 7.27
N GLY A 23 -11.90 4.79 8.21
CA GLY A 23 -12.07 4.23 9.55
C GLY A 23 -11.95 2.70 9.65
N SER A 24 -11.66 1.98 8.56
CA SER A 24 -11.46 0.51 8.62
C SER A 24 -10.22 0.09 9.42
N GLY A 25 -9.30 1.02 9.71
CA GLY A 25 -8.12 0.78 10.54
C GLY A 25 -6.85 0.49 9.75
N LYS A 26 -6.74 0.93 8.49
CA LYS A 26 -5.53 0.78 7.67
C LYS A 26 -4.29 1.34 8.35
N THR A 27 -4.36 2.59 8.82
CA THR A 27 -3.29 3.24 9.60
C THR A 27 -3.00 2.47 10.90
N THR A 28 -4.03 2.10 11.65
CA THR A 28 -3.87 1.36 12.92
C THR A 28 -3.18 0.01 12.73
N LEU A 29 -3.36 -0.62 11.57
CA LEU A 29 -2.74 -1.92 11.25
C LEU A 29 -1.20 -1.84 11.26
N ILE A 30 -0.61 -0.66 11.05
CA ILE A 30 0.84 -0.43 11.11
C ILE A 30 1.41 -0.80 12.50
N LYS A 31 0.62 -0.70 13.58
CA LYS A 31 1.03 -1.12 14.95
C LYS A 31 1.49 -2.59 15.02
N THR A 32 1.02 -3.42 14.11
CA THR A 32 1.35 -4.86 14.07
C THR A 32 2.61 -5.16 13.24
N ALA A 33 3.21 -4.15 12.63
CA ALA A 33 4.45 -4.28 11.86
C ALA A 33 5.67 -4.24 12.78
N ASN A 34 6.70 -5.01 12.44
CA ASN A 34 7.97 -5.00 13.15
C ASN A 34 8.89 -3.90 12.59
N ASN A 35 9.33 -2.97 13.44
CA ASN A 35 10.21 -1.85 13.10
C ASN A 35 9.75 -1.07 11.85
N PRO A 36 8.51 -0.50 11.85
CA PRO A 36 7.97 0.23 10.71
C PRO A 36 8.52 1.66 10.61
N ILE A 37 8.50 2.21 9.39
CA ILE A 37 8.56 3.63 9.10
C ILE A 37 7.37 4.02 8.23
N ILE A 38 6.79 5.19 8.49
CA ILE A 38 5.62 5.69 7.74
C ILE A 38 6.06 6.79 6.77
N ILE A 39 5.55 6.72 5.56
CA ILE A 39 5.63 7.77 4.55
C ILE A 39 4.18 8.22 4.30
N SER A 40 3.86 9.47 4.64
CA SER A 40 2.48 9.97 4.59
C SER A 40 2.43 11.42 4.11
N SER A 41 1.36 11.77 3.42
CA SER A 41 1.02 13.18 3.10
C SER A 41 -0.04 13.74 4.04
N GLU A 42 -0.57 12.92 4.96
CA GLU A 42 -1.54 13.34 5.96
C GLU A 42 -0.87 13.55 7.32
N SER A 43 -1.28 14.62 8.02
CA SER A 43 -0.89 14.88 9.42
C SER A 43 -1.71 14.09 10.45
N GLY A 44 -2.68 13.30 9.99
CA GLY A 44 -3.72 12.64 10.81
C GLY A 44 -3.35 11.29 11.38
N LEU A 45 -2.13 11.10 11.91
CA LEU A 45 -1.69 9.82 12.50
C LEU A 45 -2.11 9.65 13.98
N LEU A 46 -3.23 10.29 14.38
CA LEU A 46 -3.72 10.26 15.76
C LEU A 46 -3.92 8.82 16.31
N SER A 47 -4.31 7.89 15.44
CA SER A 47 -4.46 6.47 15.82
C SER A 47 -3.16 5.77 16.19
N LEU A 48 -2.01 6.40 15.94
CA LEU A 48 -0.66 5.92 16.25
C LEU A 48 0.07 6.80 17.28
N ALA A 49 -0.62 7.77 17.88
CA ALA A 49 -0.02 8.74 18.80
C ALA A 49 0.62 8.10 20.06
N ASP A 50 0.21 6.89 20.41
CA ASP A 50 0.74 6.07 21.49
C ASP A 50 1.95 5.19 21.05
N CYS A 51 2.35 5.28 19.78
CA CYS A 51 3.44 4.50 19.21
C CYS A 51 4.59 5.43 18.80
N ASP A 52 5.82 5.02 19.10
CA ASP A 52 7.02 5.73 18.66
C ASP A 52 7.45 5.22 17.27
N ILE A 53 6.69 5.60 16.25
CA ILE A 53 6.94 5.21 14.85
C ILE A 53 7.40 6.44 14.07
N PRO A 54 8.59 6.42 13.44
CA PRO A 54 9.06 7.54 12.63
C PRO A 54 8.19 7.75 11.39
N VAL A 55 7.99 9.04 11.07
CA VAL A 55 7.14 9.47 9.93
C VAL A 55 7.92 10.42 9.05
N ILE A 56 7.88 10.17 7.74
CA ILE A 56 8.35 11.10 6.71
C ILE A 56 7.13 11.75 6.06
N GLU A 57 7.03 13.06 6.17
CA GLU A 57 5.93 13.84 5.57
C GLU A 57 6.21 14.12 4.09
N ILE A 58 5.22 13.89 3.23
CA ILE A 58 5.28 14.12 1.79
C ILE A 58 4.38 15.29 1.40
N LYS A 59 5.00 16.33 0.83
CA LYS A 59 4.31 17.49 0.27
C LYS A 59 4.59 17.66 -1.24
N THR A 60 5.73 17.15 -1.69
CA THR A 60 6.22 17.31 -3.07
C THR A 60 6.80 16.02 -3.63
N GLU A 61 7.03 15.99 -4.97
CA GLU A 61 7.77 14.90 -5.62
C GLU A 61 9.19 14.75 -5.06
N ALA A 62 9.82 15.85 -4.64
CA ALA A 62 11.17 15.82 -4.05
C ALA A 62 11.18 15.08 -2.73
N ASP A 63 10.20 15.34 -1.85
CA ASP A 63 10.08 14.63 -0.56
C ASP A 63 9.87 13.12 -0.77
N LEU A 64 9.05 12.73 -1.76
CA LEU A 64 8.86 11.31 -2.08
C LEU A 64 10.15 10.64 -2.57
N LYS A 65 10.99 11.39 -3.29
CA LYS A 65 12.31 10.91 -3.71
C LYS A 65 13.23 10.71 -2.51
N GLU A 66 13.33 11.68 -1.63
CA GLU A 66 14.17 11.63 -0.43
C GLU A 66 13.70 10.54 0.53
N ALA A 67 12.38 10.39 0.71
CA ALA A 67 11.79 9.31 1.50
C ALA A 67 12.21 7.93 0.97
N TYR A 68 12.15 7.73 -0.36
CA TYR A 68 12.60 6.47 -0.96
C TYR A 68 14.10 6.23 -0.71
N GLU A 69 14.95 7.24 -0.92
CA GLU A 69 16.40 7.15 -0.71
C GLU A 69 16.72 6.83 0.75
N TYR A 70 16.07 7.49 1.69
CA TYR A 70 16.21 7.19 3.12
C TYR A 70 15.82 5.74 3.45
N THR A 71 14.70 5.24 2.92
CA THR A 71 14.25 3.88 3.21
C THR A 71 15.17 2.80 2.67
N MET A 72 15.96 3.08 1.63
CA MET A 72 16.96 2.15 1.11
C MET A 72 18.13 1.93 2.08
N GLU A 73 18.51 2.96 2.82
CA GLU A 73 19.65 2.96 3.73
C GLU A 73 19.25 2.67 5.19
N SER A 74 17.99 2.81 5.55
CA SER A 74 17.47 2.65 6.91
C SER A 74 17.43 1.18 7.35
N ASP A 75 17.41 0.96 8.67
CA ASP A 75 17.27 -0.38 9.28
C ASP A 75 15.80 -0.81 9.47
N HIS A 76 14.84 -0.03 8.97
CA HIS A 76 13.42 -0.36 9.09
C HIS A 76 13.05 -1.58 8.26
N ASN A 77 12.31 -2.52 8.86
CA ASN A 77 11.87 -3.76 8.21
C ASN A 77 10.59 -3.59 7.39
N PHE A 78 9.70 -2.68 7.84
CA PHE A 78 8.46 -2.35 7.15
C PHE A 78 8.47 -0.92 6.65
N ILE A 79 8.28 -0.74 5.36
CA ILE A 79 8.09 0.57 4.72
C ILE A 79 6.59 0.73 4.47
N CYS A 80 5.96 1.68 5.16
CA CYS A 80 4.52 1.89 5.15
C CYS A 80 4.18 3.19 4.41
N LEU A 81 3.52 3.13 3.25
CA LEU A 81 2.97 4.31 2.57
C LEU A 81 1.48 4.45 2.95
N ASP A 82 1.16 5.45 3.77
CA ASP A 82 -0.21 5.64 4.31
C ASP A 82 -0.73 7.07 4.08
N SER A 83 -1.57 7.28 3.08
CA SER A 83 -1.95 6.35 2.02
C SER A 83 -1.38 6.78 0.66
N LEU A 84 -1.18 5.82 -0.23
CA LEU A 84 -0.77 6.11 -1.61
C LEU A 84 -1.80 6.99 -2.34
N SER A 85 -3.08 6.86 -2.02
CA SER A 85 -4.15 7.70 -2.57
C SER A 85 -3.95 9.17 -2.19
N ASP A 86 -3.63 9.44 -0.92
CA ASP A 86 -3.43 10.81 -0.42
C ASP A 86 -2.12 11.41 -0.92
N ILE A 87 -1.03 10.61 -0.95
CA ILE A 87 0.23 11.02 -1.59
C ILE A 87 -0.01 11.40 -3.06
N ALA A 88 -0.79 10.60 -3.79
CA ALA A 88 -1.10 10.89 -5.19
C ALA A 88 -1.97 12.16 -5.35
N GLU A 89 -2.93 12.40 -4.44
CA GLU A 89 -3.73 13.62 -4.42
C GLU A 89 -2.85 14.85 -4.16
N THR A 90 -1.95 14.79 -3.17
CA THR A 90 -1.00 15.86 -2.83
C THR A 90 -0.10 16.20 -4.01
N LEU A 91 0.48 15.21 -4.68
CA LEU A 91 1.30 15.42 -5.86
C LEU A 91 0.49 15.94 -7.06
N LEU A 92 -0.78 15.52 -7.20
CA LEU A 92 -1.65 16.05 -8.24
C LEU A 92 -1.89 17.56 -8.08
N GLU A 93 -2.10 18.03 -6.85
CA GLU A 93 -2.24 19.46 -6.57
C GLU A 93 -0.94 20.22 -6.88
N GLU A 94 0.22 19.68 -6.53
CA GLU A 94 1.53 20.24 -6.92
C GLU A 94 1.63 20.38 -8.46
N TYR A 95 1.22 19.35 -9.20
CA TYR A 95 1.31 19.38 -10.68
C TYR A 95 0.28 20.28 -11.32
N LYS A 96 -0.94 20.38 -10.79
CA LYS A 96 -1.94 21.35 -11.26
C LYS A 96 -1.44 22.79 -11.14
N GLY A 97 -0.64 23.09 -10.12
CA GLY A 97 0.02 24.39 -9.99
C GLY A 97 1.13 24.65 -11.03
N LYS A 98 1.68 23.61 -11.65
CA LYS A 98 2.79 23.68 -12.61
C LYS A 98 2.36 23.59 -14.08
N PHE A 99 1.23 22.93 -14.36
CA PHE A 99 0.73 22.72 -15.72
C PHE A 99 -0.58 23.46 -15.95
N THR A 100 -0.71 24.11 -17.11
CA THR A 100 -1.95 24.77 -17.51
C THR A 100 -3.00 23.79 -18.04
N ASP A 101 -2.58 22.64 -18.60
CA ASP A 101 -3.46 21.56 -19.04
C ASP A 101 -3.53 20.46 -17.97
N GLY A 102 -4.72 20.23 -17.43
CA GLY A 102 -4.96 19.19 -16.42
C GLY A 102 -4.55 17.79 -16.88
N ARG A 103 -4.62 17.49 -18.19
CA ARG A 103 -4.18 16.19 -18.73
C ARG A 103 -2.68 15.97 -18.53
N GLN A 104 -1.87 17.01 -18.63
CA GLN A 104 -0.43 16.95 -18.39
C GLN A 104 -0.15 16.66 -16.91
N ALA A 105 -0.89 17.29 -15.99
CA ALA A 105 -0.78 17.02 -14.56
C ALA A 105 -1.10 15.56 -14.23
N TYR A 106 -2.18 14.99 -14.76
CA TYR A 106 -2.52 13.58 -14.59
C TYR A 106 -1.51 12.64 -15.26
N GLY A 107 -0.99 12.98 -16.44
CA GLY A 107 0.07 12.22 -17.11
C GLY A 107 1.33 12.15 -16.26
N LYS A 108 1.81 13.31 -15.77
CA LYS A 108 2.97 13.40 -14.87
C LYS A 108 2.76 12.62 -13.58
N LEU A 109 1.56 12.71 -12.98
CA LEU A 109 1.20 11.93 -11.79
C LEU A 109 1.30 10.43 -12.05
N GLY A 110 0.74 9.96 -13.17
CA GLY A 110 0.78 8.55 -13.57
C GLY A 110 2.21 8.02 -13.67
N ASP A 111 3.09 8.78 -14.31
CA ASP A 111 4.50 8.42 -14.46
C ASP A 111 5.22 8.35 -13.12
N VAL A 112 5.03 9.37 -12.27
CA VAL A 112 5.72 9.49 -10.98
C VAL A 112 5.25 8.42 -10.00
N ILE A 113 3.93 8.28 -9.78
CA ILE A 113 3.38 7.26 -8.88
C ILE A 113 3.73 5.86 -9.38
N GLY A 114 3.56 5.60 -10.68
CA GLY A 114 3.94 4.30 -11.26
C GLY A 114 5.43 3.98 -11.10
N LYS A 115 6.31 4.98 -11.23
CA LYS A 115 7.75 4.85 -10.99
C LYS A 115 8.04 4.50 -9.53
N TYR A 116 7.48 5.24 -8.55
CA TYR A 116 7.77 5.04 -7.14
C TYR A 116 7.14 3.77 -6.58
N VAL A 117 5.94 3.39 -7.01
CA VAL A 117 5.35 2.09 -6.66
C VAL A 117 6.26 0.94 -7.09
N ARG A 118 6.82 0.99 -8.32
CA ARG A 118 7.79 -0.01 -8.76
C ARG A 118 9.09 0.04 -7.96
N LYS A 119 9.58 1.22 -7.61
CA LYS A 119 10.78 1.39 -6.78
C LYS A 119 10.58 0.77 -5.40
N PHE A 120 9.53 1.14 -4.68
CA PHE A 120 9.22 0.59 -3.36
C PHE A 120 8.98 -0.93 -3.43
N ARG A 121 8.22 -1.42 -4.41
CA ARG A 121 8.02 -2.85 -4.61
C ARG A 121 9.34 -3.62 -4.78
N ASN A 122 10.33 -3.03 -5.43
CA ASN A 122 11.60 -3.68 -5.75
C ASN A 122 12.66 -3.54 -4.62
N ILE A 123 12.35 -2.90 -3.50
CA ILE A 123 13.24 -2.86 -2.33
C ILE A 123 13.45 -4.29 -1.83
N LYS A 124 14.71 -4.68 -1.67
CA LYS A 124 15.09 -6.02 -1.22
C LYS A 124 15.18 -6.09 0.31
N GLY A 125 14.83 -7.26 0.86
CA GLY A 125 14.97 -7.55 2.28
C GLY A 125 14.00 -6.79 3.19
N LYS A 126 13.09 -5.96 2.63
CA LYS A 126 12.12 -5.18 3.42
C LYS A 126 10.69 -5.52 3.01
N HIS A 127 9.78 -5.50 3.96
CA HIS A 127 8.35 -5.58 3.68
C HIS A 127 7.82 -4.21 3.29
N VAL A 128 6.88 -4.17 2.35
CA VAL A 128 6.25 -2.92 1.92
C VAL A 128 4.74 -3.04 2.10
N TYR A 129 4.20 -2.17 2.92
CA TYR A 129 2.79 -2.03 3.20
C TYR A 129 2.29 -0.71 2.62
N ILE A 130 1.44 -0.78 1.63
CA ILE A 130 0.86 0.40 1.00
C ILE A 130 -0.64 0.39 1.25
N THR A 131 -1.17 1.50 1.73
CA THR A 131 -2.62 1.65 1.89
C THR A 131 -3.23 2.47 0.77
N ALA A 132 -4.51 2.22 0.48
CA ALA A 132 -5.31 2.97 -0.47
C ALA A 132 -6.74 3.20 0.03
N LYS A 133 -7.38 4.25 -0.48
CA LYS A 133 -8.81 4.48 -0.32
C LYS A 133 -9.60 3.37 -1.01
N GLU A 134 -10.78 3.04 -0.48
CA GLU A 134 -11.73 2.14 -1.12
C GLU A 134 -12.60 2.89 -2.11
N GLY A 135 -12.61 2.48 -3.36
CA GLY A 135 -13.51 2.93 -4.39
C GLY A 135 -14.65 1.93 -4.65
N ARG A 136 -15.74 2.44 -5.21
CA ARG A 136 -16.91 1.66 -5.61
C ARG A 136 -17.09 1.78 -7.11
N ASN A 137 -16.91 0.69 -7.81
CA ASN A 137 -17.11 0.61 -9.24
C ASN A 137 -18.39 -0.19 -9.52
N GLU A 138 -19.34 0.38 -10.25
CA GLU A 138 -20.52 -0.35 -10.66
C GLU A 138 -20.29 -0.98 -12.04
N SER A 139 -20.53 -2.28 -12.14
CA SER A 139 -20.48 -3.02 -13.40
C SER A 139 -21.65 -4.01 -13.44
N ASN A 140 -22.50 -3.90 -14.47
CA ASN A 140 -23.67 -4.76 -14.67
C ASN A 140 -24.61 -4.84 -13.45
N GLY A 141 -24.84 -3.70 -12.76
CA GLY A 141 -25.66 -3.62 -11.56
C GLY A 141 -25.03 -4.18 -10.29
N VAL A 142 -23.74 -4.59 -10.33
CA VAL A 142 -22.99 -5.07 -9.17
C VAL A 142 -21.97 -4.02 -8.78
N VAL A 143 -21.97 -3.64 -7.50
CA VAL A 143 -20.94 -2.77 -6.92
C VAL A 143 -19.72 -3.61 -6.56
N VAL A 144 -18.59 -3.28 -7.17
CA VAL A 144 -17.30 -3.91 -6.90
C VAL A 144 -16.40 -2.94 -6.14
N LEU A 145 -15.92 -3.36 -4.98
CA LEU A 145 -14.99 -2.62 -4.13
C LEU A 145 -13.55 -2.86 -4.60
N ALA A 146 -12.80 -1.79 -4.79
CA ALA A 146 -11.43 -1.83 -5.30
C ALA A 146 -10.60 -0.68 -4.71
N PRO A 147 -9.26 -0.74 -4.74
CA PRO A 147 -8.44 0.43 -4.39
C PRO A 147 -8.70 1.58 -5.36
N MET A 148 -8.72 2.82 -4.83
CA MET A 148 -8.99 4.03 -5.59
C MET A 148 -7.77 4.96 -5.57
N MET A 149 -7.44 5.49 -6.76
CA MET A 149 -6.38 6.48 -6.96
C MET A 149 -6.92 7.66 -7.80
N PRO A 150 -6.27 8.84 -7.76
CA PRO A 150 -6.58 9.92 -8.71
C PRO A 150 -6.33 9.47 -10.15
N GLY A 151 -7.40 9.46 -10.95
CA GLY A 151 -7.37 9.09 -12.36
C GLY A 151 -7.50 7.57 -12.62
N THR A 152 -8.25 7.25 -13.68
CA THR A 152 -8.61 5.88 -14.05
C THR A 152 -7.40 5.00 -14.36
N SER A 153 -6.36 5.58 -15.00
CA SER A 153 -5.15 4.83 -15.35
C SER A 153 -4.42 4.29 -14.12
N LEU A 154 -4.23 5.11 -13.09
CA LEU A 154 -3.60 4.66 -11.84
C LEU A 154 -4.46 3.64 -11.11
N THR A 155 -5.76 3.91 -10.96
CA THR A 155 -6.71 2.99 -10.33
C THR A 155 -6.65 1.60 -10.95
N ASN A 156 -6.60 1.51 -12.28
CA ASN A 156 -6.58 0.23 -12.99
C ASN A 156 -5.22 -0.48 -12.94
N ASN A 157 -4.10 0.25 -12.95
CA ASN A 157 -2.78 -0.35 -13.13
C ASN A 157 -2.05 -0.66 -11.80
N ILE A 158 -2.25 0.13 -10.75
CA ILE A 158 -1.56 -0.04 -9.47
C ILE A 158 -1.78 -1.43 -8.85
N PRO A 159 -2.99 -2.03 -8.87
CA PRO A 159 -3.20 -3.36 -8.31
C PRO A 159 -2.33 -4.47 -8.92
N TYR A 160 -1.92 -4.32 -10.19
CA TYR A 160 -1.06 -5.31 -10.85
C TYR A 160 0.38 -5.31 -10.33
N ALA A 161 0.83 -4.21 -9.70
CA ALA A 161 2.18 -4.09 -9.19
C ALA A 161 2.47 -4.97 -7.97
N PHE A 162 1.46 -5.44 -7.26
CA PHE A 162 1.61 -6.14 -5.98
C PHE A 162 1.29 -7.62 -6.09
N ASP A 163 1.93 -8.42 -5.23
CA ASP A 163 1.63 -9.84 -5.10
C ASP A 163 0.43 -10.07 -4.18
N LEU A 164 0.25 -9.21 -3.19
CA LEU A 164 -0.91 -9.19 -2.32
C LEU A 164 -1.74 -7.93 -2.56
N LEU A 165 -3.03 -8.13 -2.83
CA LEU A 165 -4.05 -7.09 -2.83
C LEU A 165 -5.13 -7.50 -1.85
N LEU A 166 -5.20 -6.82 -0.72
CA LEU A 166 -6.05 -7.19 0.41
C LEU A 166 -7.07 -6.09 0.69
N ARG A 167 -8.26 -6.47 1.11
CA ARG A 167 -9.28 -5.54 1.58
C ARG A 167 -9.41 -5.63 3.09
N LEU A 168 -9.22 -4.51 3.77
CA LEU A 168 -9.44 -4.41 5.22
C LEU A 168 -10.88 -3.98 5.50
N GLU A 169 -11.60 -4.84 6.20
CA GLU A 169 -12.96 -4.60 6.67
C GLU A 169 -13.01 -4.52 8.19
N SER A 170 -13.80 -3.60 8.72
CA SER A 170 -14.15 -3.52 10.14
C SER A 170 -15.63 -3.72 10.30
N ASN A 171 -16.04 -4.60 11.20
CA ASN A 171 -17.44 -4.81 11.53
C ASN A 171 -17.93 -3.79 12.59
N LYS A 172 -19.23 -3.84 12.90
CA LYS A 172 -19.86 -2.94 13.89
C LYS A 172 -19.32 -3.09 15.32
N LYS A 173 -18.64 -4.22 15.62
CA LYS A 173 -17.99 -4.47 16.91
C LYS A 173 -16.55 -3.98 16.96
N GLY A 174 -16.03 -3.42 15.85
CA GLY A 174 -14.65 -2.98 15.74
C GLY A 174 -13.64 -4.11 15.42
N GLU A 175 -14.12 -5.34 15.19
CA GLU A 175 -13.27 -6.45 14.77
C GLU A 175 -12.85 -6.23 13.30
N ARG A 176 -11.58 -6.44 13.02
CA ARG A 176 -10.99 -6.20 11.70
C ARG A 176 -10.56 -7.50 11.05
N LYS A 177 -10.82 -7.63 9.76
CA LYS A 177 -10.40 -8.78 8.95
C LYS A 177 -9.81 -8.32 7.62
N LEU A 178 -8.80 -9.05 7.16
CA LEU A 178 -8.20 -8.89 5.84
C LEU A 178 -8.78 -9.94 4.89
N HIS A 179 -9.53 -9.50 3.89
CA HIS A 179 -9.96 -10.35 2.78
C HIS A 179 -8.80 -10.50 1.79
N THR A 180 -8.49 -11.72 1.42
CA THR A 180 -7.37 -12.11 0.57
C THR A 180 -7.81 -12.65 -0.78
N ALA A 181 -9.05 -13.12 -0.86
CA ALA A 181 -9.66 -13.72 -2.04
C ALA A 181 -10.64 -12.77 -2.73
N ALA A 182 -10.58 -12.70 -4.05
CA ALA A 182 -11.55 -11.99 -4.85
C ALA A 182 -12.96 -12.61 -4.72
N SER A 183 -13.97 -11.75 -4.87
CA SER A 183 -15.37 -12.15 -4.97
C SER A 183 -16.09 -11.32 -6.03
N PHE A 184 -17.39 -11.51 -6.20
CA PHE A 184 -18.19 -10.68 -7.10
C PHE A 184 -18.27 -9.20 -6.67
N THR A 185 -17.98 -8.90 -5.39
CA THR A 185 -18.13 -7.56 -4.80
C THR A 185 -16.83 -6.93 -4.37
N GLN A 186 -15.68 -7.61 -4.51
CA GLN A 186 -14.39 -7.04 -4.11
C GLN A 186 -13.23 -7.62 -4.91
N VAL A 187 -12.23 -6.77 -5.16
CA VAL A 187 -10.99 -7.16 -5.82
C VAL A 187 -9.93 -7.48 -4.78
N CYS A 188 -9.54 -8.74 -4.68
CA CYS A 188 -8.44 -9.19 -3.83
C CYS A 188 -7.54 -10.14 -4.60
N LYS A 189 -6.31 -10.33 -4.11
CA LYS A 189 -5.34 -11.22 -4.75
C LYS A 189 -4.30 -11.69 -3.72
N ASP A 190 -4.06 -12.98 -3.67
CA ASP A 190 -2.91 -13.60 -3.02
C ASP A 190 -2.17 -14.48 -4.02
N ARG A 191 -0.96 -14.05 -4.44
CA ARG A 191 -0.10 -14.86 -5.32
C ARG A 191 0.74 -15.88 -4.56
N SER A 192 0.82 -15.76 -3.24
CA SER A 192 1.56 -16.72 -2.42
C SER A 192 0.83 -18.06 -2.29
N ASN A 193 -0.49 -18.05 -2.42
CA ASN A 193 -1.40 -19.19 -2.13
C ASN A 193 -1.22 -19.75 -0.72
N LYS A 194 -0.75 -18.92 0.23
CA LYS A 194 -0.52 -19.33 1.63
C LYS A 194 -1.52 -18.76 2.61
N LEU A 195 -2.33 -17.79 2.17
CA LEU A 195 -3.32 -17.14 3.01
C LEU A 195 -4.68 -17.83 2.91
N ASP A 196 -5.41 -17.85 4.03
CA ASP A 196 -6.81 -18.21 4.03
C ASP A 196 -7.65 -17.10 3.35
N LYS A 197 -8.89 -17.38 2.94
CA LYS A 197 -9.76 -16.40 2.28
C LYS A 197 -9.98 -15.12 3.09
N THR A 198 -9.79 -15.23 4.41
CA THR A 198 -9.88 -14.13 5.36
C THR A 198 -8.85 -14.35 6.45
N GLU A 199 -8.08 -13.33 6.77
CA GLU A 199 -7.02 -13.35 7.78
C GLU A 199 -7.30 -12.34 8.88
N ASP A 200 -6.67 -12.54 10.03
CA ASP A 200 -6.63 -11.54 11.09
C ASP A 200 -5.86 -10.30 10.61
N ALA A 201 -6.26 -9.13 11.08
CA ALA A 201 -5.64 -7.86 10.75
C ALA A 201 -4.31 -7.69 11.54
N ASP A 202 -3.27 -8.42 11.10
CA ASP A 202 -1.93 -8.43 11.69
C ASP A 202 -0.88 -8.60 10.58
N LEU A 203 -0.06 -7.55 10.33
CA LEU A 203 0.95 -7.56 9.27
C LEU A 203 2.05 -8.60 9.53
N THR A 204 2.49 -8.74 10.78
CA THR A 204 3.50 -9.73 11.15
C THR A 204 2.98 -11.16 10.92
N HIS A 205 1.71 -11.41 11.24
CA HIS A 205 1.07 -12.68 10.96
C HIS A 205 1.03 -12.99 9.46
N ILE A 206 0.59 -12.06 8.64
CA ILE A 206 0.57 -12.21 7.16
C ILE A 206 1.97 -12.54 6.63
N VAL A 207 2.98 -11.78 7.06
CA VAL A 207 4.37 -12.03 6.65
C VAL A 207 4.83 -13.41 7.07
N SER A 208 4.58 -13.82 8.32
CA SER A 208 5.01 -15.12 8.83
C SER A 208 4.40 -16.29 8.08
N LYS A 209 3.13 -16.22 7.71
CA LYS A 209 2.47 -17.24 6.87
C LYS A 209 3.11 -17.36 5.49
N ILE A 210 3.48 -16.22 4.89
CA ILE A 210 4.04 -16.20 3.53
C ILE A 210 5.50 -16.67 3.52
N THR A 211 6.31 -16.18 4.45
CA THR A 211 7.75 -16.48 4.50
C THR A 211 8.08 -17.80 5.18
N GLY A 212 7.16 -18.35 5.97
CA GLY A 212 7.42 -19.51 6.82
C GLY A 212 8.26 -19.18 8.06
N SER A 213 8.53 -17.90 8.34
CA SER A 213 9.26 -17.48 9.53
C SER A 213 8.36 -17.62 10.75
N LYS A 214 8.83 -18.31 11.81
CA LYS A 214 8.11 -18.32 13.09
C LYS A 214 8.06 -16.89 13.65
N LYS A 215 6.93 -16.50 14.30
CA LYS A 215 6.85 -15.27 15.08
C LYS A 215 8.05 -15.23 16.03
N ALA A 216 8.92 -14.24 15.86
CA ALA A 216 9.94 -13.89 16.85
C ALA A 216 9.28 -13.17 18.01
#